data_0d6abd336b8fb5be3ec95579cba8bf79
#
_entry.id   0d6abd336b8fb5be3ec95579cba8bf79
#
_cell.length_a   1.000
_cell.length_b   1.000
_cell.length_c   1.000
_cell.angle_alpha   90.00
_cell.angle_beta   90.00
_cell.angle_gamma   90.00
#
_symmetry.space_group_name_H-M   'P 1'
#
loop_
_entity.id
_entity.type
_entity.pdbx_description
1 polymer ?
#
loop_
_entity_poly.entity_id
_entity_poly.type
_entity_poly.pdbx_seq_one_letter_code
_entity_poly.pdbx_strand_id
1 'polypeptide(L)'
;KPGDVITEAQADAFFESDIRAVENQVNALPLHLGQYQFDAVVSFCFNVGIGKFKKSTLYKKIRADAYDSSIPAEFKKWIYGGGKILPGLVTRREWEAKRYQGLTI
;
A
#
# COMPACT_ATOMS: atom_id res chain seq x y z
N LYS A 1 -13.59 9.88 -3.88
CA LYS A 1 -12.88 11.06 -4.34
C LYS A 1 -12.90 12.14 -3.29
N PRO A 2 -11.89 13.00 -3.28
CA PRO A 2 -11.91 14.12 -2.35
C PRO A 2 -13.12 14.99 -2.57
N GLY A 3 -13.81 15.33 -1.50
CA GLY A 3 -14.98 16.19 -1.57
C GLY A 3 -16.29 15.49 -1.82
N ASP A 4 -16.26 14.24 -2.19
CA ASP A 4 -17.51 13.48 -2.42
C ASP A 4 -18.10 13.06 -1.09
N VAL A 5 -19.42 13.13 -1.01
CA VAL A 5 -20.17 12.66 0.16
C VAL A 5 -20.84 11.35 -0.21
N ILE A 6 -20.48 10.29 0.51
CA ILE A 6 -21.03 8.97 0.25
C ILE A 6 -21.55 8.37 1.55
N THR A 7 -22.55 7.50 1.46
CA THR A 7 -23.07 6.80 2.62
C THR A 7 -22.11 5.68 3.01
N GLU A 8 -22.25 5.17 4.25
CA GLU A 8 -21.45 4.04 4.69
C GLU A 8 -21.60 2.83 3.78
N ALA A 9 -22.84 2.53 3.38
CA ALA A 9 -23.11 1.40 2.50
C ALA A 9 -22.42 1.56 1.15
N GLN A 10 -22.45 2.77 0.61
CA GLN A 10 -21.77 3.05 -0.65
C GLN A 10 -20.25 2.97 -0.49
N ALA A 11 -19.75 3.44 0.64
CA ALA A 11 -18.32 3.39 0.93
C ALA A 11 -17.82 1.95 1.00
N ASP A 12 -18.57 1.08 1.67
CA ASP A 12 -18.18 -0.33 1.79
C ASP A 12 -18.17 -1.03 0.44
N ALA A 13 -19.21 -0.86 -0.35
CA ALA A 13 -19.30 -1.49 -1.66
C ALA A 13 -18.20 -0.98 -2.59
N PHE A 14 -17.96 0.30 -2.56
CA PHE A 14 -16.93 0.94 -3.36
C PHE A 14 -15.53 0.47 -2.94
N PHE A 15 -15.33 0.33 -1.64
CA PHE A 15 -14.06 -0.12 -1.09
C PHE A 15 -13.71 -1.53 -1.58
N GLU A 16 -14.68 -2.45 -1.54
CA GLU A 16 -14.44 -3.82 -2.01
C GLU A 16 -14.08 -3.84 -3.49
N SER A 17 -14.82 -3.08 -4.29
CA SER A 17 -14.56 -3.00 -5.72
C SER A 17 -13.17 -2.45 -5.99
N ASP A 18 -12.78 -1.40 -5.27
CA ASP A 18 -11.49 -0.77 -5.46
C ASP A 18 -10.34 -1.68 -5.01
N ILE A 19 -10.53 -2.44 -3.94
CA ILE A 19 -9.53 -3.39 -3.46
C ILE A 19 -9.26 -4.46 -4.52
N ARG A 20 -10.30 -4.99 -5.16
CA ARG A 20 -10.13 -6.00 -6.21
C ARG A 20 -9.37 -5.43 -7.40
N ALA A 21 -9.68 -4.21 -7.78
CA ALA A 21 -8.98 -3.56 -8.88
C ALA A 21 -7.50 -3.40 -8.56
N VAL A 22 -7.18 -3.00 -7.32
CA VAL A 22 -5.79 -2.85 -6.89
C VAL A 22 -5.10 -4.20 -6.84
N GLU A 23 -5.76 -5.23 -6.32
CA GLU A 23 -5.19 -6.57 -6.29
C GLU A 23 -4.82 -7.05 -7.70
N ASN A 24 -5.71 -6.82 -8.66
CA ASN A 24 -5.45 -7.19 -10.04
C ASN A 24 -4.26 -6.41 -10.62
N GLN A 25 -4.16 -5.13 -10.28
CA GLN A 25 -3.06 -4.30 -10.74
C GLN A 25 -1.73 -4.78 -10.18
N VAL A 26 -1.70 -5.14 -8.90
CA VAL A 26 -0.49 -5.65 -8.27
C VAL A 26 -0.10 -7.01 -8.84
N ASN A 27 -1.09 -7.88 -9.06
CA ASN A 27 -0.83 -9.20 -9.65
C ASN A 27 -0.25 -9.10 -11.07
N ALA A 28 -0.54 -8.02 -11.78
CA ALA A 28 -0.03 -7.82 -13.14
C ALA A 28 1.42 -7.36 -13.16
N LEU A 29 1.98 -6.98 -12.03
CA LEU A 29 3.37 -6.51 -11.95
C LEU A 29 4.34 -7.69 -11.91
N PRO A 30 5.56 -7.52 -12.45
CA PRO A 30 6.55 -8.60 -12.45
C PRO A 30 7.22 -8.73 -11.08
N LEU A 31 6.43 -9.06 -10.07
CA LEU A 31 6.88 -9.22 -8.69
C LEU A 31 6.58 -10.64 -8.22
N HIS A 32 7.46 -11.16 -7.40
CA HIS A 32 7.27 -12.47 -6.77
C HIS A 32 7.04 -12.26 -5.28
N LEU A 33 5.77 -12.11 -4.89
CA LEU A 33 5.40 -11.75 -3.52
C LEU A 33 4.74 -12.93 -2.81
N GLY A 34 5.16 -13.15 -1.56
CA GLY A 34 4.41 -14.02 -0.66
C GLY A 34 3.11 -13.34 -0.25
N GLN A 35 2.24 -14.08 0.43
CA GLN A 35 0.91 -13.55 0.79
C GLN A 35 1.00 -12.28 1.64
N TYR A 36 1.85 -12.28 2.66
CA TYR A 36 1.97 -11.11 3.54
C TYR A 36 2.55 -9.91 2.81
N GLN A 37 3.50 -10.16 1.92
CA GLN A 37 4.08 -9.10 1.11
C GLN A 37 3.03 -8.52 0.17
N PHE A 38 2.24 -9.39 -0.45
CA PHE A 38 1.16 -8.98 -1.33
C PHE A 38 0.14 -8.12 -0.60
N ASP A 39 -0.27 -8.55 0.60
CA ASP A 39 -1.22 -7.80 1.41
C ASP A 39 -0.74 -6.37 1.69
N ALA A 40 0.53 -6.24 2.05
CA ALA A 40 1.11 -4.93 2.36
C ALA A 40 1.17 -4.03 1.12
N VAL A 41 1.57 -4.60 -0.01
CA VAL A 41 1.68 -3.84 -1.27
C VAL A 41 0.29 -3.41 -1.74
N VAL A 42 -0.70 -4.27 -1.64
CA VAL A 42 -2.09 -3.92 -2.01
C VAL A 42 -2.58 -2.76 -1.15
N SER A 43 -2.37 -2.83 0.16
CA SER A 43 -2.76 -1.75 1.06
C SER A 43 -2.08 -0.43 0.68
N PHE A 44 -0.79 -0.48 0.41
CA PHE A 44 -0.02 0.68 0.00
C PHE A 44 -0.58 1.27 -1.30
N CYS A 45 -0.78 0.44 -2.31
CA CYS A 45 -1.27 0.89 -3.60
C CYS A 45 -2.71 1.40 -3.53
N PHE A 46 -3.52 0.81 -2.66
CA PHE A 46 -4.88 1.29 -2.46
C PHE A 46 -4.90 2.71 -1.91
N ASN A 47 -3.97 3.02 -1.03
CA ASN A 47 -3.89 4.34 -0.40
C ASN A 47 -3.14 5.35 -1.27
N VAL A 48 -1.99 4.96 -1.82
CA VAL A 48 -1.08 5.86 -2.54
C VAL A 48 -1.36 5.89 -4.04
N GLY A 49 -1.74 4.76 -4.60
CA GLY A 49 -1.98 4.62 -6.03
C GLY A 49 -0.89 3.81 -6.72
N ILE A 50 -1.31 2.99 -7.70
CA ILE A 50 -0.40 2.11 -8.42
C ILE A 50 0.63 2.91 -9.23
N GLY A 51 0.23 4.05 -9.77
CA GLY A 51 1.14 4.88 -10.56
C GLY A 51 2.31 5.40 -9.74
N LYS A 52 2.02 5.91 -8.56
CA LYS A 52 3.07 6.39 -7.65
C LYS A 52 3.93 5.24 -7.15
N PHE A 53 3.30 4.11 -6.85
CA PHE A 53 4.04 2.93 -6.42
C PHE A 53 5.07 2.50 -7.47
N LYS A 54 4.67 2.43 -8.72
CA LYS A 54 5.56 2.00 -9.80
C LYS A 54 6.74 2.94 -10.01
N LYS A 55 6.63 4.18 -9.60
CA LYS A 55 7.71 5.17 -9.70
C LYS A 55 8.54 5.26 -8.43
N SER A 56 8.16 4.54 -7.38
CA SER A 56 8.80 4.68 -6.08
C SER A 56 10.08 3.86 -5.96
N THR A 57 10.92 4.26 -5.00
CA THR A 57 12.08 3.47 -4.61
C THR A 57 11.63 2.14 -4.02
N LEU A 58 10.50 2.14 -3.32
CA LEU A 58 9.92 0.92 -2.76
C LEU A 58 9.73 -0.14 -3.84
N TYR A 59 9.11 0.23 -4.95
CA TYR A 59 8.90 -0.70 -6.06
C TYR A 59 10.22 -1.22 -6.63
N LYS A 60 11.19 -0.33 -6.80
CA LYS A 60 12.50 -0.72 -7.32
C LYS A 60 13.18 -1.74 -6.42
N LYS A 61 13.10 -1.55 -5.12
CA LYS A 61 13.69 -2.49 -4.16
C LYS A 61 12.99 -3.83 -4.17
N ILE A 62 11.66 -3.83 -4.22
CA ILE A 62 10.90 -5.07 -4.27
C ILE A 62 11.22 -5.87 -5.54
N ARG A 63 11.34 -5.19 -6.65
CA ARG A 63 11.69 -5.85 -7.92
C ARG A 63 13.08 -6.46 -7.87
N ALA A 64 14.02 -5.77 -7.25
CA ALA A 64 15.40 -6.24 -7.18
C ALA A 64 15.52 -7.40 -6.18
N ASP A 65 14.89 -7.27 -5.02
CA ASP A 65 14.94 -8.28 -3.95
C ASP A 65 13.79 -8.03 -2.98
N ALA A 66 12.76 -8.85 -3.07
CA ALA A 66 11.58 -8.71 -2.22
C ALA A 66 11.87 -8.90 -0.74
N TYR A 67 13.03 -9.42 -0.40
CA TYR A 67 13.43 -9.65 0.99
C TYR A 67 14.48 -8.67 1.48
N ASP A 68 14.72 -7.59 0.74
CA ASP A 68 15.65 -6.54 1.15
C ASP A 68 15.19 -5.96 2.49
N SER A 69 16.10 -5.92 3.46
CA SER A 69 15.76 -5.51 4.83
C SER A 69 15.41 -4.02 4.94
N SER A 70 15.70 -3.23 3.92
CA SER A 70 15.36 -1.80 3.92
C SER A 70 13.94 -1.52 3.40
N ILE A 71 13.25 -2.53 2.88
CA ILE A 71 11.90 -2.34 2.33
C ILE A 71 10.91 -1.80 3.36
N PRO A 72 10.85 -2.33 4.59
CA PRO A 72 9.91 -1.77 5.58
C PRO A 72 10.11 -0.28 5.82
N ALA A 73 11.34 0.19 5.83
CA ALA A 73 11.62 1.63 6.00
C ALA A 73 11.10 2.45 4.81
N GLU A 74 11.10 1.87 3.61
CA GLU A 74 10.57 2.56 2.43
C GLU A 74 9.06 2.79 2.53
N PHE A 75 8.32 1.82 3.08
CA PHE A 75 6.90 2.03 3.35
C PHE A 75 6.69 3.25 4.24
N LYS A 76 7.48 3.36 5.30
CA LYS A 76 7.30 4.38 6.33
C LYS A 76 7.59 5.79 5.85
N LYS A 77 8.18 5.96 4.69
CA LYS A 77 8.45 7.29 4.14
C LYS A 77 7.18 7.97 3.61
N TRP A 78 6.11 7.23 3.39
CA TRP A 78 4.89 7.74 2.77
C TRP A 78 3.85 8.15 3.80
N ILE A 79 4.19 9.16 4.60
CA ILE A 79 3.38 9.60 5.74
C ILE A 79 2.95 11.06 5.66
N TYR A 80 3.20 11.72 4.52
CA TYR A 80 2.87 13.13 4.37
C TYR A 80 1.61 13.33 3.54
N GLY A 81 0.82 14.31 3.94
CA GLY A 81 -0.32 14.77 3.17
C GLY A 81 -0.40 16.29 3.30
N GLY A 82 -0.46 16.99 2.17
CA GLY A 82 -0.49 18.45 2.21
C GLY A 82 0.73 19.08 2.86
N GLY A 83 1.88 18.42 2.79
CA GLY A 83 3.12 18.92 3.37
C GLY A 83 3.28 18.67 4.86
N LYS A 84 2.36 17.94 5.47
CA LYS A 84 2.37 17.64 6.90
C LYS A 84 2.37 16.12 7.13
N ILE A 85 2.94 15.72 8.27
CA ILE A 85 2.86 14.33 8.69
C ILE A 85 1.45 14.08 9.20
N LEU A 86 0.80 13.05 8.66
CA LEU A 86 -0.55 12.68 9.06
C LEU A 86 -0.51 11.42 9.93
N PRO A 87 -1.00 11.50 11.19
CA PRO A 87 -0.94 10.35 12.10
C PRO A 87 -1.58 9.08 11.55
N GLY A 88 -2.68 9.22 10.82
CA GLY A 88 -3.34 8.06 10.20
C GLY A 88 -2.46 7.37 9.19
N LEU A 89 -1.65 8.13 8.44
CA LEU A 89 -0.72 7.54 7.48
C LEU A 89 0.46 6.87 8.18
N VAL A 90 0.92 7.43 9.29
CA VAL A 90 1.98 6.80 10.08
C VAL A 90 1.53 5.41 10.54
N THR A 91 0.34 5.32 11.13
CA THR A 91 -0.21 4.06 11.62
C THR A 91 -0.35 3.06 10.46
N ARG A 92 -0.87 3.51 9.33
CA ARG A 92 -1.06 2.65 8.17
C ARG A 92 0.26 2.12 7.63
N ARG A 93 1.27 2.98 7.50
CA ARG A 93 2.59 2.54 6.99
C ARG A 93 3.27 1.59 7.97
N GLU A 94 3.09 1.79 9.27
CA GLU A 94 3.62 0.86 10.26
C GLU A 94 2.98 -0.52 10.13
N TRP A 95 1.66 -0.56 9.95
CA TRP A 95 0.98 -1.82 9.73
C TRP A 95 1.49 -2.51 8.46
N GLU A 96 1.60 -1.75 7.37
CA GLU A 96 2.08 -2.30 6.10
C GLU A 96 3.50 -2.84 6.21
N ALA A 97 4.38 -2.10 6.87
CA ALA A 97 5.76 -2.52 7.07
C ALA A 97 5.84 -3.83 7.85
N LYS A 98 5.05 -3.95 8.91
CA LYS A 98 5.00 -5.18 9.70
C LYS A 98 4.41 -6.32 8.91
N ARG A 99 3.31 -6.06 8.19
CA ARG A 99 2.66 -7.09 7.39
C ARG A 99 3.59 -7.62 6.31
N TYR A 100 4.32 -6.72 5.67
CA TYR A 100 5.27 -7.10 4.62
C TYR A 100 6.31 -8.08 5.16
N GLN A 101 6.74 -7.91 6.40
CA GLN A 101 7.72 -8.78 7.04
C GLN A 101 7.11 -10.06 7.58
N GLY A 102 5.79 -10.22 7.50
CA GLY A 102 5.11 -11.35 8.09
C GLY A 102 4.92 -11.22 9.59
N LEU A 103 5.14 -10.04 10.14
CA LEU A 103 4.93 -9.78 11.56
C LEU A 103 3.49 -9.34 11.76
N THR A 104 2.64 -10.30 12.11
CA THR A 104 1.23 -10.02 12.39
C THR A 104 0.99 -10.11 13.88
N ILE A 105 0.22 -9.19 14.35
CA ILE A 105 -0.11 -9.17 15.78
C ILE A 105 -1.56 -9.50 15.95
#